data_84d5ce080c4e3f5c7b557f987ec9a198
#
_entry.id   84d5ce080c4e3f5c7b557f987ec9a198
#
_cell.length_a   1.000
_cell.length_b   1.000
_cell.length_c   1.000
_cell.angle_alpha   90.00
_cell.angle_beta   90.00
_cell.angle_gamma   90.00
#
_symmetry.space_group_name_H-M   'P 1'
#
loop_
_entity.id
_entity.type
_entity.pdbx_description
1 polymer ?
#
loop_
_entity_poly.entity_id
_entity_poly.type
_entity_poly.pdbx_seq_one_letter_code
_entity_poly.pdbx_strand_id
1 'polypeptide(L)'
;MYESSYHYLLMSNHLSLQKKIMAVLKPLGLSTGQPKVLDHLRYHNGASQKDIAHACHIEPASLTSILNRMEKQHMIERKNLNGNRRSFHIFLTDYGMELSESIEKAFLSLEQEVFSGI
;
A
#
# COMPACT_ATOMS: atom_id res chain seq x y z
N MET A 1 -30.19 2.08 22.14
CA MET A 1 -29.95 3.41 21.58
C MET A 1 -28.50 3.86 21.75
N TYR A 2 -27.94 3.71 22.92
CA TYR A 2 -26.56 4.09 23.21
C TYR A 2 -25.55 3.31 22.35
N GLU A 3 -25.74 2.00 22.25
CA GLU A 3 -24.87 1.13 21.45
C GLU A 3 -24.93 1.45 19.96
N SER A 4 -26.14 1.75 19.43
CA SER A 4 -26.27 2.06 18.02
C SER A 4 -25.63 3.42 17.66
N SER A 5 -25.65 4.38 18.57
CA SER A 5 -24.94 5.66 18.40
C SER A 5 -23.43 5.47 18.35
N TYR A 6 -22.91 4.58 19.21
CA TYR A 6 -21.48 4.26 19.26
C TYR A 6 -21.03 3.58 17.96
N HIS A 7 -21.80 2.61 17.47
CA HIS A 7 -21.51 1.94 16.21
C HIS A 7 -21.53 2.92 15.03
N TYR A 8 -22.51 3.80 15.01
CA TYR A 8 -22.61 4.82 13.95
C TYR A 8 -21.39 5.72 13.92
N LEU A 9 -20.90 6.16 15.09
CA LEU A 9 -19.71 7.02 15.18
C LEU A 9 -18.45 6.29 14.72
N LEU A 10 -18.29 5.02 15.07
CA LEU A 10 -17.16 4.21 14.62
C LEU A 10 -17.16 4.03 13.10
N MET A 11 -18.31 3.71 12.52
CA MET A 11 -18.45 3.56 11.07
C MET A 11 -18.19 4.87 10.35
N SER A 12 -18.70 5.97 10.87
CA SER A 12 -18.52 7.30 10.31
C SER A 12 -17.05 7.71 10.31
N ASN A 13 -16.33 7.44 11.40
CA ASN A 13 -14.89 7.72 11.50
C ASN A 13 -14.08 6.87 10.53
N HIS A 14 -14.43 5.60 10.38
CA HIS A 14 -13.75 4.70 9.45
C HIS A 14 -13.94 5.16 8.00
N LEU A 15 -15.17 5.51 7.61
CA LEU A 15 -15.47 6.01 6.28
C LEU A 15 -14.75 7.34 5.99
N SER A 16 -14.69 8.22 6.99
CA SER A 16 -13.99 9.50 6.88
C SER A 16 -12.49 9.29 6.66
N LEU A 17 -11.90 8.35 7.40
CA LEU A 17 -10.48 8.00 7.25
C LEU A 17 -10.20 7.42 5.86
N GLN A 18 -11.06 6.52 5.38
CA GLN A 18 -10.91 5.95 4.04
C GLN A 18 -10.99 7.02 2.95
N LYS A 19 -11.89 7.99 3.09
CA LYS A 19 -11.99 9.11 2.14
C LYS A 19 -10.71 9.93 2.14
N LYS A 20 -10.13 10.19 3.31
CA LYS A 20 -8.87 10.94 3.45
C LYS A 20 -7.71 10.17 2.82
N ILE A 21 -7.64 8.87 3.04
CA ILE A 21 -6.63 8.00 2.43
C ILE A 21 -6.76 8.05 0.90
N MET A 22 -7.96 7.89 0.37
CA MET A 22 -8.19 7.95 -1.09
C MET A 22 -7.86 9.32 -1.66
N ALA A 23 -8.11 10.39 -0.93
CA ALA A 23 -7.76 11.75 -1.35
C ALA A 23 -6.24 11.93 -1.48
N VAL A 24 -5.46 11.22 -0.67
CA VAL A 24 -3.99 11.22 -0.76
C VAL A 24 -3.51 10.37 -1.94
N LEU A 25 -4.09 9.18 -2.12
CA LEU A 25 -3.67 8.20 -3.10
C LEU A 25 -4.03 8.59 -4.53
N LYS A 26 -5.20 9.17 -4.73
CA LYS A 26 -5.71 9.50 -6.06
C LYS A 26 -4.80 10.44 -6.86
N PRO A 27 -4.31 11.55 -6.28
CA PRO A 27 -3.37 12.42 -7.00
C PRO A 27 -2.06 11.74 -7.37
N LEU A 28 -1.65 10.70 -6.63
CA LEU A 28 -0.44 9.93 -6.89
C LEU A 28 -0.65 8.83 -7.93
N GLY A 29 -1.89 8.64 -8.40
CA GLY A 29 -2.21 7.57 -9.35
C GLY A 29 -2.19 6.19 -8.76
N LEU A 30 -2.38 6.07 -7.44
CA LEU A 30 -2.30 4.80 -6.74
C LEU A 30 -3.69 4.19 -6.51
N SER A 31 -3.78 2.87 -6.64
CA SER A 31 -4.95 2.10 -6.23
C SER A 31 -4.76 1.59 -4.80
N THR A 32 -5.82 1.05 -4.21
CA THR A 32 -5.82 0.65 -2.79
C THR A 32 -4.79 -0.43 -2.43
N GLY A 33 -4.41 -1.29 -3.37
CA GLY A 33 -3.44 -2.36 -3.10
C GLY A 33 -1.98 -1.92 -3.20
N GLN A 34 -1.70 -0.87 -3.95
CA GLN A 34 -0.34 -0.43 -4.21
C GLN A 34 0.41 0.11 -2.99
N PRO A 35 -0.23 0.90 -2.10
CA PRO A 35 0.47 1.40 -0.92
C PRO A 35 0.97 0.30 0.01
N LYS A 36 0.22 -0.78 0.16
CA LYS A 36 0.64 -1.93 0.98
C LYS A 36 1.91 -2.56 0.44
N VAL A 37 1.99 -2.71 -0.88
CA VAL A 37 3.15 -3.29 -1.56
C VAL A 37 4.36 -2.36 -1.42
N LEU A 38 4.18 -1.06 -1.64
CA LEU A 38 5.25 -0.08 -1.49
C LEU A 38 5.80 -0.05 -0.07
N ASP A 39 4.91 -0.06 0.93
CA ASP A 39 5.29 -0.06 2.34
C ASP A 39 6.08 -1.32 2.70
N HIS A 40 5.62 -2.48 2.27
CA HIS A 40 6.32 -3.74 2.51
C HIS A 40 7.72 -3.72 1.88
N LEU A 41 7.83 -3.30 0.62
CA LEU A 41 9.11 -3.25 -0.09
C LEU A 41 10.07 -2.23 0.50
N ARG A 42 9.58 -1.18 1.11
CA ARG A 42 10.43 -0.18 1.76
C ARG A 42 11.33 -0.82 2.83
N TYR A 43 10.79 -1.78 3.58
CA TYR A 43 11.51 -2.46 4.65
C TYR A 43 12.04 -3.83 4.24
N HIS A 44 11.53 -4.39 3.14
CA HIS A 44 11.90 -5.72 2.64
C HIS A 44 12.15 -5.66 1.13
N ASN A 45 12.99 -4.73 0.70
CA ASN A 45 13.31 -4.56 -0.71
C ASN A 45 13.94 -5.84 -1.27
N GLY A 46 13.46 -6.28 -2.42
CA GLY A 46 13.91 -7.54 -2.99
C GLY A 46 13.12 -8.76 -2.53
N ALA A 47 12.00 -8.55 -1.84
CA ALA A 47 11.13 -9.65 -1.42
C ALA A 47 10.60 -10.41 -2.65
N SER A 48 10.37 -11.72 -2.49
CA SER A 48 9.75 -12.51 -3.53
C SER A 48 8.27 -12.15 -3.67
N GLN A 49 7.72 -12.40 -4.85
CA GLN A 49 6.29 -12.15 -5.09
C GLN A 49 5.43 -12.93 -4.11
N LYS A 50 5.82 -14.17 -3.80
CA LYS A 50 5.12 -15.03 -2.84
C LYS A 50 5.11 -14.41 -1.44
N ASP A 51 6.24 -13.89 -0.99
CA ASP A 51 6.36 -13.28 0.34
C ASP A 51 5.54 -12.00 0.44
N ILE A 52 5.50 -11.19 -0.62
CA ILE A 52 4.68 -9.98 -0.67
C ILE A 52 3.19 -10.34 -0.56
N ALA A 53 2.75 -11.34 -1.32
CA ALA A 53 1.36 -11.78 -1.29
C ALA A 53 0.94 -12.21 0.11
N HIS A 54 1.80 -12.97 0.77
CA HIS A 54 1.55 -13.45 2.13
C HIS A 54 1.52 -12.30 3.14
N ALA A 55 2.53 -11.44 3.10
CA ALA A 55 2.66 -10.33 4.07
C ALA A 55 1.55 -9.29 3.90
N CYS A 56 1.14 -9.00 2.68
CA CYS A 56 0.11 -8.01 2.39
C CYS A 56 -1.31 -8.59 2.39
N HIS A 57 -1.46 -9.89 2.60
CA HIS A 57 -2.75 -10.58 2.55
C HIS A 57 -3.47 -10.36 1.21
N ILE A 58 -2.72 -10.47 0.13
CA ILE A 58 -3.23 -10.32 -1.24
C ILE A 58 -3.14 -11.68 -1.94
N GLU A 59 -4.20 -12.07 -2.64
CA GLU A 59 -4.18 -13.29 -3.44
C GLU A 59 -3.12 -13.17 -4.55
N PRO A 60 -2.39 -14.27 -4.86
CA PRO A 60 -1.32 -14.23 -5.85
C PRO A 60 -1.73 -13.66 -7.21
N ALA A 61 -2.91 -14.02 -7.71
CA ALA A 61 -3.40 -13.50 -8.99
C ALA A 61 -3.65 -12.00 -8.94
N SER A 62 -4.23 -11.50 -7.85
CA SER A 62 -4.46 -10.08 -7.64
C SER A 62 -3.14 -9.31 -7.52
N LEU A 63 -2.17 -9.88 -6.80
CA LEU A 63 -0.86 -9.27 -6.67
C LEU A 63 -0.15 -9.16 -8.02
N THR A 64 -0.24 -10.19 -8.86
CA THR A 64 0.36 -10.15 -10.20
C THR A 64 -0.17 -8.96 -10.99
N SER A 65 -1.47 -8.71 -10.95
CA SER A 65 -2.08 -7.56 -11.62
C SER A 65 -1.59 -6.23 -11.05
N ILE A 66 -1.50 -6.14 -9.72
CA ILE A 66 -1.01 -4.94 -9.02
C ILE A 66 0.45 -4.66 -9.43
N LEU A 67 1.30 -5.69 -9.40
CA LEU A 67 2.72 -5.56 -9.74
C LEU A 67 2.92 -5.19 -11.21
N ASN A 68 2.12 -5.77 -12.12
CA ASN A 68 2.18 -5.42 -13.55
C ASN A 68 1.93 -3.92 -13.74
N ARG A 69 0.95 -3.38 -13.04
CA ARG A 69 0.62 -1.95 -13.10
C ARG A 69 1.73 -1.10 -12.52
N MET A 70 2.26 -1.49 -11.36
CA MET A 70 3.35 -0.76 -10.71
C MET A 70 4.62 -0.75 -11.56
N GLU A 71 4.90 -1.83 -12.25
CA GLU A 71 6.05 -1.91 -13.16
C GLU A 71 5.87 -0.95 -14.34
N LYS A 72 4.68 -0.88 -14.92
CA LYS A 72 4.36 0.08 -15.97
C LYS A 72 4.46 1.53 -15.52
N GLN A 73 4.17 1.77 -14.24
CA GLN A 73 4.27 3.10 -13.63
C GLN A 73 5.69 3.42 -13.15
N HIS A 74 6.65 2.54 -13.40
CA HIS A 74 8.06 2.68 -13.02
C HIS A 74 8.30 2.77 -11.51
N MET A 75 7.43 2.18 -10.72
CA MET A 75 7.56 2.14 -9.26
C MET A 75 8.41 0.98 -8.78
N ILE A 76 8.42 -0.11 -9.54
CA ILE A 76 9.14 -1.34 -9.19
C ILE A 76 9.84 -1.92 -10.42
N GLU A 77 10.81 -2.78 -10.13
CA GLU A 77 11.45 -3.64 -11.11
C GLU A 77 11.37 -5.08 -10.63
N ARG A 78 11.16 -6.00 -11.56
CA ARG A 78 11.17 -7.43 -11.28
C ARG A 78 12.49 -8.00 -11.74
N LYS A 79 13.15 -8.76 -10.87
CA LYS A 79 14.41 -9.42 -11.20
C LYS A 79 14.35 -10.89 -10.81
N ASN A 80 14.90 -11.72 -11.68
CA ASN A 80 15.04 -13.14 -11.42
C ASN A 80 16.47 -13.40 -10.99
N LEU A 81 16.69 -13.49 -9.66
CA LEU A 81 18.04 -13.59 -9.10
C LEU A 81 18.70 -14.94 -9.31
N ASN A 82 17.92 -16.00 -9.46
CA ASN A 82 18.45 -17.38 -9.49
C ASN A 82 18.27 -18.08 -10.85
N GLY A 83 17.93 -17.34 -11.90
CA GLY A 83 17.65 -17.95 -13.20
C GLY A 83 16.38 -18.79 -13.22
N ASN A 84 15.63 -18.85 -12.14
CA ASN A 84 14.39 -19.60 -12.05
C ASN A 84 13.21 -18.71 -12.42
N ARG A 85 12.55 -19.02 -13.52
CA ARG A 85 11.41 -18.25 -14.05
C ARG A 85 10.23 -18.13 -13.08
N ARG A 86 10.20 -18.95 -12.02
CA ARG A 86 9.10 -18.94 -11.04
C ARG A 86 9.35 -18.05 -9.83
N SER A 87 10.57 -17.53 -9.68
CA SER A 87 10.98 -16.76 -8.50
C SER A 87 11.38 -15.34 -8.88
N PHE A 88 10.39 -14.50 -9.04
CA PHE A 88 10.65 -13.07 -9.24
C PHE A 88 10.80 -12.37 -7.90
N HIS A 89 11.86 -11.57 -7.80
CA HIS A 89 12.09 -10.68 -6.68
C HIS A 89 11.77 -9.25 -7.11
N ILE A 90 11.15 -8.52 -6.22
CA ILE A 90 10.61 -7.19 -6.51
C ILE A 90 11.45 -6.14 -5.82
N PHE A 91 11.90 -5.16 -6.57
CA PHE A 91 12.73 -4.06 -6.07
C PHE A 91 12.06 -2.72 -6.35
N LEU A 92 12.11 -1.81 -5.38
CA LEU A 92 11.67 -0.44 -5.59
C LEU A 92 12.65 0.28 -6.50
N THR A 93 12.12 1.08 -7.42
CA THR A 93 12.91 2.08 -8.14
C THR A 93 13.12 3.27 -7.22
N ASP A 94 13.98 4.22 -7.63
CA ASP A 94 14.14 5.46 -6.87
C ASP A 94 12.81 6.20 -6.74
N TYR A 95 12.02 6.21 -7.80
CA TYR A 95 10.68 6.78 -7.79
C TYR A 95 9.75 6.06 -6.82
N GLY A 96 9.78 4.72 -6.82
CA GLY A 96 8.99 3.91 -5.88
C GLY A 96 9.35 4.18 -4.43
N MET A 97 10.63 4.35 -4.15
CA MET A 97 11.11 4.68 -2.80
C MET A 97 10.61 6.06 -2.37
N GLU A 98 10.71 7.06 -3.23
CA GLU A 98 10.19 8.40 -2.96
C GLU A 98 8.68 8.38 -2.68
N LEU A 99 7.93 7.62 -3.48
CA LEU A 99 6.50 7.46 -3.27
C LEU A 99 6.19 6.82 -1.92
N SER A 100 6.92 5.78 -1.55
CA SER A 100 6.70 5.10 -0.27
C SER A 100 6.94 6.04 0.90
N GLU A 101 7.95 6.88 0.82
CA GLU A 101 8.24 7.90 1.84
C GLU A 101 7.13 8.95 1.92
N SER A 102 6.65 9.40 0.77
CA SER A 102 5.55 10.38 0.71
C SER A 102 4.26 9.83 1.30
N ILE A 103 3.96 8.56 1.01
CA ILE A 103 2.77 7.88 1.54
C ILE A 103 2.88 7.75 3.06
N GLU A 104 4.03 7.35 3.58
CA GLU A 104 4.23 7.22 5.01
C GLU A 104 4.03 8.55 5.73
N LYS A 105 4.59 9.63 5.19
CA LYS A 105 4.41 10.97 5.75
C LYS A 105 2.94 11.39 5.74
N ALA A 106 2.23 11.08 4.66
CA ALA A 106 0.81 11.40 4.55
C ALA A 106 -0.03 10.62 5.57
N PHE A 107 0.27 9.35 5.78
CA PHE A 107 -0.45 8.52 6.77
C PHE A 107 -0.15 8.98 8.19
N LEU A 108 1.08 9.33 8.50
CA LEU A 108 1.44 9.88 9.81
C LEU A 108 0.71 11.20 10.08
N SER A 109 0.60 12.05 9.08
CA SER A 109 -0.17 13.29 9.17
C SER A 109 -1.65 13.03 9.46
N LEU A 110 -2.25 12.03 8.77
CA LEU A 110 -3.64 11.64 9.00
C LEU A 110 -3.85 11.07 10.38
N GLU A 111 -2.93 10.26 10.90
CA GLU A 111 -2.99 9.73 12.25
C GLU A 111 -2.97 10.85 13.29
N GLN A 112 -2.08 11.82 13.13
CA GLN A 112 -2.01 12.98 14.01
C GLN A 112 -3.31 13.78 13.97
N GLU A 113 -3.88 13.98 12.82
CA GLU A 113 -5.15 14.68 12.64
C GLU A 113 -6.30 13.95 13.35
N VAL A 114 -6.36 12.63 13.21
CA VAL A 114 -7.39 11.80 13.86
C VAL A 114 -7.25 11.87 15.38
N PHE A 115 -6.04 11.73 15.90
CA PHE A 115 -5.81 11.78 17.36
C PHE A 115 -5.95 13.17 17.94
N SER A 116 -5.56 14.20 17.22
CA SER A 116 -5.67 15.58 17.72
C SER A 116 -7.10 16.10 17.66
N GLY A 117 -7.97 15.50 16.87
CA GLY A 117 -9.39 15.86 16.81
C GLY A 117 -10.25 15.26 17.92
N ILE A 118 -9.66 14.50 18.81
CA ILE A 118 -10.33 13.92 19.97
C ILE A 118 -10.08 14.79 21.19
#